data_acef58b5ddcebcd03fe81d1dd5d57333
#
_entry.id   acef58b5ddcebcd03fe81d1dd5d57333
#
_cell.length_a   1.000
_cell.length_b   1.000
_cell.length_c   1.000
_cell.angle_alpha   90.00
_cell.angle_beta   90.00
_cell.angle_gamma   90.00
#
_symmetry.space_group_name_H-M   'P 1'
#
loop_
_entity.id
_entity.type
_entity.pdbx_description
1 polymer ?
#
loop_
_entity_poly.entity_id
_entity_poly.type
_entity_poly.pdbx_seq_one_letter_code
_entity_poly.pdbx_strand_id
1 'polypeptide(L)'
;MTGVIPSLGRMPSLGKLATHGRPDYWTTLGRIQSNMALDFTSATISDTLAARGFTFTRLGATATRVNSSGVLETVAANTLRIDHDPTTLACLGGLFEEAGTNAIRNSTMVGAAAGSPGTLPTNWGSPAYGPAGISFEVVGTGTESGIAYIDIRAYGTPSATDFVRISMETNTGVVAATGQTWCVSAYVALVGGSFANTTGAGLGLLERTSGGAFVADGNTPITVTSGALAGKRYTYARTLAGGATTGAVVPQVLIRGVTSGNPIDVTIRIGAPQLEQKAFATSYIPTSTAAVTRNADALTLGDLSRIGFNPAAS
;
A
#
# COMPACT_ATOMS: atom_id res chain seq x y z
N MET A 1 3.87 -26.34 -13.96
CA MET A 1 2.97 -27.34 -13.36
C MET A 1 1.87 -26.56 -12.65
N THR A 2 0.70 -26.48 -13.24
CA THR A 2 -0.48 -25.79 -12.72
C THR A 2 -1.21 -26.76 -11.80
N GLY A 3 -1.13 -26.53 -10.50
CA GLY A 3 -1.89 -27.28 -9.50
C GLY A 3 -3.35 -26.84 -9.50
N VAL A 4 -4.22 -27.70 -9.99
CA VAL A 4 -5.67 -27.56 -9.91
C VAL A 4 -6.11 -27.88 -8.48
N ILE A 5 -6.72 -26.91 -7.80
CA ILE A 5 -7.41 -27.14 -6.51
C ILE A 5 -8.67 -27.96 -6.82
N PRO A 6 -8.86 -29.16 -6.24
CA PRO A 6 -10.08 -29.92 -6.49
C PRO A 6 -11.28 -29.18 -5.86
N SER A 7 -12.34 -29.00 -6.67
CA SER A 7 -13.63 -28.50 -6.22
C SER A 7 -14.18 -29.41 -5.12
N LEU A 8 -14.51 -28.85 -3.97
CA LEU A 8 -15.31 -29.54 -2.94
C LEU A 8 -16.66 -29.93 -3.56
N GLY A 9 -16.82 -31.21 -3.83
CA GLY A 9 -18.05 -31.77 -4.34
C GLY A 9 -19.23 -31.48 -3.39
N ARG A 10 -20.40 -31.19 -3.97
CA ARG A 10 -21.67 -31.10 -3.25
C ARG A 10 -21.83 -32.32 -2.34
N MET A 11 -21.94 -32.08 -1.03
CA MET A 11 -22.35 -33.14 -0.10
C MET A 11 -23.74 -33.64 -0.48
N PRO A 12 -23.95 -34.95 -0.57
CA PRO A 12 -25.28 -35.52 -0.78
C PRO A 12 -26.19 -35.12 0.36
N SER A 13 -27.46 -34.80 0.06
CA SER A 13 -28.51 -34.56 1.04
C SER A 13 -28.64 -35.77 1.95
N LEU A 14 -28.32 -35.58 3.23
CA LEU A 14 -28.54 -36.58 4.26
C LEU A 14 -30.05 -36.80 4.40
N GLY A 15 -30.53 -37.94 3.94
CA GLY A 15 -31.87 -38.44 4.20
C GLY A 15 -32.13 -38.55 5.68
N LYS A 16 -33.40 -38.35 6.10
CA LYS A 16 -33.87 -38.49 7.49
C LYS A 16 -33.37 -39.80 8.12
N LEU A 17 -32.41 -39.71 9.04
CA LEU A 17 -32.12 -40.81 9.96
C LEU A 17 -33.18 -40.84 11.07
N ALA A 18 -33.74 -42.00 11.29
CA ALA A 18 -34.77 -42.26 12.25
C ALA A 18 -34.28 -41.93 13.68
N THR A 19 -35.15 -41.25 14.43
CA THR A 19 -34.99 -40.86 15.83
C THR A 19 -34.91 -42.05 16.74
N HIS A 20 -33.72 -42.31 17.29
CA HIS A 20 -33.58 -43.09 18.56
C HIS A 20 -32.85 -42.17 19.54
N GLY A 21 -33.59 -41.59 20.45
CA GLY A 21 -33.36 -41.03 21.78
C GLY A 21 -31.93 -40.74 22.26
N ARG A 22 -31.03 -40.21 21.41
CA ARG A 22 -29.77 -39.57 21.84
C ARG A 22 -29.82 -38.06 21.53
N PRO A 23 -29.35 -37.20 22.44
CA PRO A 23 -29.27 -35.77 22.16
C PRO A 23 -28.50 -35.57 20.86
N ASP A 24 -29.13 -34.86 19.93
CA ASP A 24 -28.69 -34.64 18.58
C ASP A 24 -27.25 -34.03 18.51
N TYR A 25 -26.28 -34.93 18.46
CA TYR A 25 -24.87 -34.56 18.25
C TYR A 25 -24.72 -33.70 17.00
N TRP A 26 -25.51 -33.95 15.96
CA TRP A 26 -25.51 -33.19 14.70
C TRP A 26 -26.20 -31.84 14.79
N THR A 27 -27.21 -31.65 15.64
CA THR A 27 -27.78 -30.33 15.89
C THR A 27 -26.83 -29.46 16.69
N THR A 28 -26.03 -30.05 17.57
CA THR A 28 -24.96 -29.37 18.30
C THR A 28 -23.82 -28.96 17.32
N LEU A 29 -23.37 -29.87 16.44
CA LEU A 29 -22.38 -29.57 15.39
C LEU A 29 -22.90 -28.54 14.40
N GLY A 30 -24.15 -28.63 13.95
CA GLY A 30 -24.76 -27.62 13.07
C GLY A 30 -24.84 -26.26 13.74
N ARG A 31 -25.13 -26.20 15.03
CA ARG A 31 -25.09 -24.93 15.81
C ARG A 31 -23.68 -24.39 15.97
N ILE A 32 -22.69 -25.25 16.19
CA ILE A 32 -21.28 -24.84 16.26
C ILE A 32 -20.85 -24.23 14.91
N GLN A 33 -21.17 -24.88 13.79
CA GLN A 33 -20.83 -24.34 12.45
C GLN A 33 -21.55 -23.01 12.16
N SER A 34 -22.84 -22.89 12.51
CA SER A 34 -23.56 -21.63 12.31
C SER A 34 -23.09 -20.51 13.25
N ASN A 35 -22.58 -20.86 14.43
CA ASN A 35 -22.07 -19.88 15.39
C ASN A 35 -20.66 -19.37 15.04
N MET A 36 -19.92 -20.09 14.20
CA MET A 36 -18.58 -19.68 13.74
C MET A 36 -18.59 -18.97 12.39
N ALA A 37 -19.68 -18.99 11.64
CA ALA A 37 -19.78 -18.26 10.40
C ALA A 37 -19.78 -16.74 10.68
N LEU A 38 -18.75 -16.06 10.25
CA LEU A 38 -18.58 -14.60 10.34
C LEU A 38 -18.63 -14.02 8.93
N ASP A 39 -19.59 -13.15 8.68
CA ASP A 39 -19.67 -12.41 7.43
C ASP A 39 -18.98 -11.05 7.59
N PHE A 40 -17.74 -10.96 7.18
CA PHE A 40 -16.93 -9.75 7.25
C PHE A 40 -17.33 -8.68 6.22
N THR A 41 -18.32 -8.94 5.38
CA THR A 41 -18.90 -7.93 4.47
C THR A 41 -20.12 -7.24 5.09
N SER A 42 -20.62 -7.74 6.23
CA SER A 42 -21.76 -7.15 6.93
C SER A 42 -21.42 -5.82 7.59
N ALA A 43 -22.26 -4.82 7.44
CA ALA A 43 -22.13 -3.53 8.10
C ALA A 43 -22.17 -3.64 9.64
N THR A 44 -22.77 -4.71 10.18
CA THR A 44 -22.89 -4.99 11.63
C THR A 44 -21.87 -5.99 12.15
N ILE A 45 -20.80 -6.26 11.39
CA ILE A 45 -19.81 -7.28 11.76
C ILE A 45 -19.17 -7.00 13.13
N SER A 46 -18.89 -5.75 13.48
CA SER A 46 -18.32 -5.39 14.78
C SER A 46 -19.22 -5.83 15.95
N ASP A 47 -20.53 -5.57 15.84
CA ASP A 47 -21.50 -5.98 16.86
C ASP A 47 -21.63 -7.50 16.92
N THR A 48 -21.61 -8.15 15.75
CA THR A 48 -21.65 -9.61 15.64
C THR A 48 -20.42 -10.25 16.30
N LEU A 49 -19.22 -9.69 16.08
CA LEU A 49 -17.98 -10.17 16.72
C LEU A 49 -18.06 -10.08 18.24
N ALA A 50 -18.44 -8.90 18.78
CA ALA A 50 -18.59 -8.69 20.22
C ALA A 50 -19.65 -9.62 20.83
N ALA A 51 -20.82 -9.74 20.21
CA ALA A 51 -21.90 -10.64 20.66
C ALA A 51 -21.46 -12.12 20.68
N ARG A 52 -20.52 -12.51 19.81
CA ARG A 52 -19.95 -13.86 19.76
C ARG A 52 -18.71 -14.04 20.64
N GLY A 53 -18.30 -13.01 21.39
CA GLY A 53 -17.17 -13.06 22.31
C GLY A 53 -15.80 -12.87 21.63
N PHE A 54 -15.77 -12.38 20.39
CA PHE A 54 -14.55 -11.95 19.76
C PHE A 54 -14.18 -10.54 20.19
N THR A 55 -12.89 -10.29 20.33
CA THR A 55 -12.33 -8.98 20.57
C THR A 55 -11.36 -8.64 19.45
N PHE A 56 -11.62 -7.52 18.76
CA PHE A 56 -10.67 -6.94 17.80
C PHE A 56 -9.79 -5.94 18.53
N THR A 57 -8.47 -6.02 18.31
CA THR A 57 -7.49 -5.06 18.85
C THR A 57 -6.52 -4.61 17.78
N ARG A 58 -6.23 -3.32 17.77
CA ARG A 58 -5.11 -2.67 17.08
C ARG A 58 -4.76 -1.42 17.85
N LEU A 59 -3.56 -1.34 18.37
CA LEU A 59 -3.08 -0.15 19.07
C LEU A 59 -2.79 0.99 18.07
N GLY A 60 -3.12 2.22 18.46
CA GLY A 60 -2.88 3.42 17.65
C GLY A 60 -3.88 3.58 16.48
N ALA A 61 -3.99 4.83 16.00
CA ALA A 61 -4.96 5.28 14.99
C ALA A 61 -4.33 5.55 13.61
N THR A 62 -3.20 4.93 13.29
CA THR A 62 -2.47 5.16 12.03
C THR A 62 -2.89 4.23 10.88
N ALA A 63 -3.87 3.37 11.11
CA ALA A 63 -4.39 2.47 10.08
C ALA A 63 -5.37 3.21 9.16
N THR A 64 -5.35 2.86 7.88
CA THR A 64 -6.28 3.39 6.88
C THR A 64 -7.11 2.29 6.24
N ARG A 65 -8.23 2.68 5.64
CA ARG A 65 -9.05 1.86 4.74
C ARG A 65 -9.62 2.73 3.63
N VAL A 66 -10.14 2.12 2.60
CA VAL A 66 -11.09 2.76 1.68
C VAL A 66 -12.49 2.54 2.21
N ASN A 67 -13.25 3.61 2.41
CA ASN A 67 -14.64 3.51 2.89
C ASN A 67 -15.62 3.22 1.74
N SER A 68 -16.92 3.05 2.07
CA SER A 68 -17.96 2.74 1.09
C SER A 68 -18.22 3.84 0.05
N SER A 69 -17.61 5.02 0.21
CA SER A 69 -17.64 6.12 -0.76
C SER A 69 -16.38 6.20 -1.61
N GLY A 70 -15.48 5.21 -1.51
CA GLY A 70 -14.21 5.19 -2.26
C GLY A 70 -13.14 6.13 -1.71
N VAL A 71 -13.32 6.65 -0.49
CA VAL A 71 -12.40 7.61 0.14
C VAL A 71 -11.44 6.88 1.08
N LEU A 72 -10.15 7.15 0.91
CA LEU A 72 -9.11 6.70 1.84
C LEU A 72 -9.21 7.50 3.14
N GLU A 73 -9.42 6.81 4.27
CA GLU A 73 -9.58 7.43 5.59
C GLU A 73 -8.79 6.71 6.66
N THR A 74 -8.45 7.41 7.73
CA THR A 74 -7.87 6.82 8.93
C THR A 74 -8.94 6.20 9.81
N VAL A 75 -8.60 5.10 10.48
CA VAL A 75 -9.52 4.36 11.36
C VAL A 75 -8.97 4.35 12.78
N ALA A 76 -9.84 4.62 13.75
CA ALA A 76 -9.49 4.68 15.17
C ALA A 76 -8.86 3.36 15.67
N ALA A 77 -8.10 3.45 16.77
CA ALA A 77 -7.59 2.29 17.48
C ALA A 77 -8.74 1.32 17.84
N ASN A 78 -8.43 0.02 17.82
CA ASN A 78 -9.37 -1.06 18.18
C ASN A 78 -10.67 -1.09 17.35
N THR A 79 -10.69 -0.43 16.18
CA THR A 79 -11.82 -0.44 15.24
C THR A 79 -11.47 -1.32 14.04
N LEU A 80 -12.30 -2.33 13.77
CA LEU A 80 -12.17 -3.18 12.59
C LEU A 80 -12.33 -2.35 11.32
N ARG A 81 -11.47 -2.60 10.35
CA ARG A 81 -11.51 -1.94 9.04
C ARG A 81 -12.33 -2.79 8.07
N ILE A 82 -13.46 -2.28 7.60
CA ILE A 82 -14.17 -2.85 6.46
C ILE A 82 -13.72 -2.09 5.23
N ASP A 83 -12.97 -2.75 4.37
CA ASP A 83 -12.36 -2.15 3.20
C ASP A 83 -13.26 -2.26 1.96
N HIS A 84 -13.11 -1.34 1.02
CA HIS A 84 -13.89 -1.28 -0.21
C HIS A 84 -12.97 -1.05 -1.41
N ASP A 85 -13.40 -1.52 -2.57
CA ASP A 85 -12.74 -1.17 -3.82
C ASP A 85 -12.96 0.32 -4.13
N PRO A 86 -11.88 1.11 -4.35
CA PRO A 86 -12.01 2.56 -4.51
C PRO A 86 -12.72 2.99 -5.81
N THR A 87 -12.89 2.07 -6.76
CA THR A 87 -13.49 2.35 -8.07
C THR A 87 -14.90 1.80 -8.19
N THR A 88 -15.11 0.56 -7.81
CA THR A 88 -16.41 -0.11 -7.89
C THR A 88 -17.26 0.07 -6.65
N LEU A 89 -16.68 0.55 -5.54
CA LEU A 89 -17.27 0.69 -4.22
C LEU A 89 -17.73 -0.64 -3.59
N ALA A 90 -17.34 -1.76 -4.18
CA ALA A 90 -17.66 -3.07 -3.66
C ALA A 90 -16.99 -3.29 -2.30
N CYS A 91 -17.75 -3.81 -1.33
CA CYS A 91 -17.19 -4.21 -0.05
C CYS A 91 -16.24 -5.39 -0.22
N LEU A 92 -14.98 -5.24 0.21
CA LEU A 92 -13.95 -6.28 0.18
C LEU A 92 -13.91 -7.10 1.47
N GLY A 93 -14.56 -6.61 2.54
CA GLY A 93 -14.61 -7.27 3.83
C GLY A 93 -13.66 -6.71 4.86
N GLY A 94 -13.46 -7.47 5.93
CA GLY A 94 -12.57 -7.09 7.04
C GLY A 94 -11.10 -7.14 6.64
N LEU A 95 -10.40 -6.02 6.76
CA LEU A 95 -8.97 -5.91 6.48
C LEU A 95 -8.16 -6.21 7.75
N PHE A 96 -7.41 -7.30 7.71
CA PHE A 96 -6.49 -7.71 8.77
C PHE A 96 -5.05 -7.73 8.23
N GLU A 97 -4.16 -7.05 8.92
CA GLU A 97 -2.78 -6.93 8.50
C GLU A 97 -1.82 -7.05 9.69
N GLU A 98 -0.65 -7.58 9.41
CA GLU A 98 0.49 -7.52 10.33
C GLU A 98 0.97 -6.07 10.54
N ALA A 99 1.84 -5.83 11.51
CA ALA A 99 2.45 -4.52 11.71
C ALA A 99 3.21 -4.10 10.44
N GLY A 100 3.12 -2.82 10.09
CA GLY A 100 3.83 -2.24 8.95
C GLY A 100 4.40 -0.88 9.32
N THR A 101 5.53 -0.50 8.74
CA THR A 101 6.16 0.81 8.95
C THR A 101 6.36 1.48 7.60
N ASN A 102 5.73 2.65 7.42
CA ASN A 102 6.09 3.53 6.31
C ASN A 102 7.39 4.26 6.69
N ALA A 103 8.48 3.91 6.01
CA ALA A 103 9.79 4.49 6.24
C ALA A 103 9.97 5.86 5.55
N ILE A 104 9.12 6.23 4.58
CA ILE A 104 9.07 7.59 4.04
C ILE A 104 8.59 8.53 5.13
N ARG A 105 9.42 9.53 5.48
CA ARG A 105 9.15 10.45 6.59
C ARG A 105 8.04 11.46 6.31
N ASN A 106 7.71 11.67 5.03
CA ASN A 106 6.68 12.63 4.62
C ASN A 106 5.91 12.13 3.39
N SER A 107 4.80 11.47 3.64
CA SER A 107 3.88 10.98 2.62
C SER A 107 2.61 11.83 2.47
N THR A 108 2.48 12.89 3.30
CA THR A 108 1.34 13.81 3.32
C THR A 108 1.65 15.18 2.73
N MET A 109 2.79 15.31 2.02
CA MET A 109 3.22 16.49 1.25
C MET A 109 3.48 17.75 2.10
N VAL A 110 3.73 17.63 3.40
CA VAL A 110 4.05 18.76 4.28
C VAL A 110 5.27 19.52 3.76
N GLY A 111 5.17 20.86 3.71
CA GLY A 111 6.25 21.73 3.27
C GLY A 111 6.39 21.87 1.76
N ALA A 112 5.59 21.16 0.96
CA ALA A 112 5.59 21.37 -0.48
C ALA A 112 4.93 22.70 -0.86
N ALA A 113 5.49 23.38 -1.87
CA ALA A 113 4.95 24.64 -2.38
C ALA A 113 5.07 24.72 -3.90
N ALA A 114 4.01 25.19 -4.56
CA ALA A 114 4.01 25.44 -6.00
C ALA A 114 5.06 26.46 -6.40
N GLY A 115 5.62 26.30 -7.60
CA GLY A 115 6.62 27.17 -8.16
C GLY A 115 7.50 26.48 -9.19
N SER A 116 8.38 27.26 -9.82
CA SER A 116 9.37 26.78 -10.80
C SER A 116 10.79 27.10 -10.30
N PRO A 117 11.50 26.12 -9.71
CA PRO A 117 11.14 24.70 -9.59
C PRO A 117 10.12 24.39 -8.48
N GLY A 118 9.79 25.33 -7.57
CA GLY A 118 8.95 25.10 -6.41
C GLY A 118 9.70 24.37 -5.28
N THR A 119 8.94 23.90 -4.27
CA THR A 119 9.51 23.19 -3.13
C THR A 119 8.88 21.80 -3.04
N LEU A 120 9.71 20.76 -3.03
CA LEU A 120 9.27 19.38 -2.77
C LEU A 120 8.90 19.20 -1.29
N PRO A 121 8.13 18.16 -0.93
CA PRO A 121 7.82 17.84 0.46
C PRO A 121 9.09 17.75 1.32
N THR A 122 9.02 18.21 2.56
CA THR A 122 10.14 18.09 3.51
C THR A 122 10.62 16.65 3.58
N ASN A 123 11.92 16.41 3.61
CA ASN A 123 12.59 15.13 3.57
C ASN A 123 12.61 14.41 2.20
N TRP A 124 11.98 14.95 1.16
CA TRP A 124 12.18 14.42 -0.19
C TRP A 124 13.53 14.86 -0.76
N GLY A 125 14.07 14.09 -1.71
CA GLY A 125 15.30 14.44 -2.42
C GLY A 125 15.07 15.66 -3.31
N SER A 126 15.76 16.77 -2.99
CA SER A 126 15.62 18.03 -3.71
C SER A 126 16.98 18.49 -4.23
N PRO A 127 17.05 18.99 -5.49
CA PRO A 127 15.97 19.00 -6.48
C PRO A 127 15.65 17.61 -7.01
N ALA A 128 14.50 17.44 -7.70
CA ALA A 128 14.29 16.28 -8.55
C ALA A 128 15.43 16.19 -9.59
N TYR A 129 15.85 14.97 -9.92
CA TYR A 129 16.98 14.75 -10.83
C TYR A 129 16.50 14.46 -12.25
N GLY A 130 17.17 15.04 -13.22
CA GLY A 130 17.04 14.73 -14.65
C GLY A 130 18.29 15.10 -15.41
N PRO A 131 18.45 14.65 -16.67
CA PRO A 131 19.55 15.11 -17.52
C PRO A 131 19.47 16.62 -17.75
N ALA A 132 20.62 17.25 -18.04
CA ALA A 132 20.67 18.68 -18.33
C ALA A 132 19.68 19.03 -19.47
N GLY A 133 19.04 20.19 -19.38
CA GLY A 133 17.98 20.63 -20.29
C GLY A 133 16.55 20.26 -19.82
N ILE A 134 16.41 19.49 -18.74
CA ILE A 134 15.12 19.24 -18.09
C ILE A 134 14.93 20.22 -16.92
N SER A 135 13.80 20.89 -16.93
CA SER A 135 13.30 21.76 -15.87
C SER A 135 12.18 21.09 -15.08
N PHE A 136 12.03 21.52 -13.82
CA PHE A 136 11.00 21.02 -12.92
C PHE A 136 10.10 22.15 -12.44
N GLU A 137 8.85 21.81 -12.19
CA GLU A 137 7.85 22.69 -11.60
C GLU A 137 7.00 21.88 -10.62
N VAL A 138 6.82 22.37 -9.41
CA VAL A 138 5.75 21.92 -8.54
C VAL A 138 4.50 22.71 -8.92
N VAL A 139 3.58 22.05 -9.64
CA VAL A 139 2.35 22.68 -10.12
C VAL A 139 1.38 22.96 -8.97
N GLY A 140 1.32 22.05 -7.98
CA GLY A 140 0.49 22.22 -6.80
C GLY A 140 0.45 20.98 -5.92
N THR A 141 -0.30 21.12 -4.84
CA THR A 141 -0.61 20.05 -3.88
C THR A 141 -2.10 20.05 -3.56
N GLY A 142 -2.62 18.95 -3.08
CA GLY A 142 -4.01 18.84 -2.68
C GLY A 142 -4.34 17.49 -2.06
N THR A 143 -5.63 17.23 -1.98
CA THR A 143 -6.18 15.95 -1.53
C THR A 143 -7.26 15.50 -2.51
N GLU A 144 -7.19 14.26 -2.95
CA GLU A 144 -8.18 13.65 -3.82
C GLU A 144 -8.61 12.30 -3.23
N SER A 145 -9.90 12.12 -2.98
CA SER A 145 -10.45 10.90 -2.35
C SER A 145 -9.68 10.48 -1.07
N GLY A 146 -9.30 11.46 -0.23
CA GLY A 146 -8.51 11.22 0.99
C GLY A 146 -7.01 11.00 0.78
N ILE A 147 -6.52 11.01 -0.47
CA ILE A 147 -5.12 10.85 -0.83
C ILE A 147 -4.46 12.21 -0.97
N ALA A 148 -3.57 12.57 -0.04
CA ALA A 148 -2.73 13.76 -0.19
C ALA A 148 -1.76 13.55 -1.37
N TYR A 149 -1.62 14.57 -2.23
CA TYR A 149 -0.81 14.48 -3.45
C TYR A 149 0.01 15.74 -3.73
N ILE A 150 1.00 15.59 -4.60
CA ILE A 150 1.75 16.63 -5.25
C ILE A 150 1.74 16.43 -6.76
N ASP A 151 1.61 17.52 -7.53
CA ASP A 151 1.71 17.53 -8.97
C ASP A 151 3.08 18.10 -9.38
N ILE A 152 3.88 17.29 -10.08
CA ILE A 152 5.22 17.63 -10.51
C ILE A 152 5.30 17.55 -12.02
N ARG A 153 5.68 18.65 -12.66
CA ARG A 153 5.95 18.76 -14.10
C ARG A 153 7.45 18.67 -14.35
N ALA A 154 7.83 17.82 -15.30
CA ALA A 154 9.16 17.77 -15.88
C ALA A 154 9.04 18.11 -17.36
N TYR A 155 9.81 19.11 -17.84
CA TYR A 155 9.70 19.60 -19.20
C TYR A 155 11.05 20.12 -19.72
N GLY A 156 11.19 20.16 -21.04
CA GLY A 156 12.40 20.64 -21.71
C GLY A 156 12.97 19.60 -22.64
N THR A 157 14.18 19.89 -23.16
CA THR A 157 14.89 19.01 -24.11
C THR A 157 16.11 18.42 -23.41
N PRO A 158 16.13 17.13 -23.13
CA PRO A 158 17.24 16.50 -22.43
C PRO A 158 18.49 16.43 -23.28
N SER A 159 19.66 16.72 -22.71
CA SER A 159 20.96 16.62 -23.38
C SER A 159 21.52 15.19 -23.43
N ALA A 160 20.93 14.27 -22.67
CA ALA A 160 21.32 12.86 -22.61
C ALA A 160 20.10 11.97 -22.45
N THR A 161 20.19 10.72 -22.92
CA THR A 161 19.19 9.70 -22.65
C THR A 161 19.37 9.17 -21.25
N ASP A 162 18.38 9.37 -20.36
CA ASP A 162 18.40 8.94 -18.94
C ASP A 162 16.96 8.84 -18.40
N PHE A 163 16.84 8.77 -17.09
CA PHE A 163 15.58 8.85 -16.34
C PHE A 163 15.46 10.22 -15.67
N VAL A 164 14.23 10.73 -15.59
CA VAL A 164 13.87 11.75 -14.61
C VAL A 164 13.48 11.04 -13.32
N ARG A 165 14.06 11.44 -12.19
CA ARG A 165 13.90 10.78 -10.89
C ARG A 165 13.32 11.76 -9.87
N ILE A 166 12.18 11.39 -9.30
CA ILE A 166 11.55 12.08 -8.17
C ILE A 166 11.75 11.19 -6.95
N SER A 167 12.71 11.57 -6.10
CA SER A 167 13.07 10.80 -4.90
C SER A 167 12.18 11.21 -3.73
N MET A 168 11.45 10.26 -3.17
CA MET A 168 10.48 10.48 -2.08
C MET A 168 11.13 10.40 -0.70
N GLU A 169 12.47 10.37 -0.66
CA GLU A 169 13.33 10.50 0.53
C GLU A 169 14.69 11.09 0.12
N THR A 170 15.44 11.60 1.10
CA THR A 170 16.84 12.00 0.89
C THR A 170 17.73 10.78 0.67
N ASN A 171 18.92 11.00 0.10
CA ASN A 171 19.86 9.93 -0.25
C ASN A 171 20.33 9.05 0.94
N THR A 172 20.14 9.51 2.17
CA THR A 172 20.53 8.84 3.41
C THR A 172 19.37 8.69 4.40
N GLY A 173 18.15 9.06 3.98
CA GLY A 173 16.98 9.17 4.88
C GLY A 173 16.48 7.83 5.43
N VAL A 174 16.58 6.77 4.65
CA VAL A 174 16.16 5.42 5.07
C VAL A 174 17.37 4.49 5.09
N VAL A 175 17.78 4.12 6.31
CA VAL A 175 18.89 3.17 6.52
C VAL A 175 18.48 1.79 6.03
N ALA A 176 19.35 1.17 5.24
CA ALA A 176 19.12 -0.15 4.67
C ALA A 176 20.43 -0.92 4.48
N ALA A 177 20.34 -2.23 4.33
CA ALA A 177 21.49 -3.10 4.09
C ALA A 177 21.21 -4.09 2.96
N THR A 178 22.27 -4.58 2.33
CA THR A 178 22.20 -5.68 1.35
C THR A 178 21.45 -6.87 1.91
N GLY A 179 20.63 -7.52 1.08
CA GLY A 179 19.83 -8.68 1.44
C GLY A 179 18.47 -8.33 2.05
N GLN A 180 18.22 -7.08 2.44
CA GLN A 180 16.89 -6.65 2.86
C GLN A 180 15.97 -6.51 1.66
N THR A 181 14.71 -6.94 1.81
CA THR A 181 13.67 -6.73 0.80
C THR A 181 12.83 -5.52 1.19
N TRP A 182 12.68 -4.59 0.25
CA TRP A 182 11.91 -3.37 0.40
C TRP A 182 10.86 -3.27 -0.68
N CYS A 183 9.68 -2.75 -0.31
CA CYS A 183 8.56 -2.49 -1.22
C CYS A 183 8.21 -1.00 -1.18
N VAL A 184 8.30 -0.33 -2.32
CA VAL A 184 7.74 1.00 -2.52
C VAL A 184 6.34 0.90 -3.10
N SER A 185 5.43 1.75 -2.66
CA SER A 185 4.12 1.95 -3.29
C SER A 185 3.79 3.44 -3.35
N ALA A 186 3.04 3.83 -4.37
CA ALA A 186 2.51 5.18 -4.53
C ALA A 186 1.29 5.16 -5.46
N TYR A 187 0.39 6.11 -5.26
CA TYR A 187 -0.63 6.44 -6.27
C TYR A 187 -0.01 7.36 -7.30
N VAL A 188 -0.16 7.05 -8.59
CA VAL A 188 0.42 7.85 -9.68
C VAL A 188 -0.59 8.03 -10.80
N ALA A 189 -0.80 9.28 -11.24
CA ALA A 189 -1.64 9.62 -12.37
C ALA A 189 -0.97 10.66 -13.29
N LEU A 190 -1.30 10.62 -14.58
CA LEU A 190 -0.95 11.68 -15.53
C LEU A 190 -1.99 12.79 -15.41
N VAL A 191 -1.56 14.02 -15.13
CA VAL A 191 -2.46 15.17 -14.95
C VAL A 191 -2.18 16.30 -15.95
N GLY A 192 -1.11 16.20 -16.75
CA GLY A 192 -0.80 17.14 -17.82
C GLY A 192 0.27 16.61 -18.76
N GLY A 193 0.31 17.12 -19.97
CA GLY A 193 1.25 16.69 -21.00
C GLY A 193 1.06 15.25 -21.44
N SER A 194 2.14 14.58 -21.81
CA SER A 194 2.12 13.18 -22.26
C SER A 194 3.49 12.52 -22.05
N PHE A 195 3.51 11.17 -22.09
CA PHE A 195 4.78 10.41 -22.08
C PHE A 195 5.44 10.31 -23.47
N ALA A 196 5.12 11.19 -24.43
CA ALA A 196 5.81 11.27 -25.71
C ALA A 196 7.32 11.48 -25.50
N ASN A 197 8.14 10.86 -26.33
CA ASN A 197 9.61 10.86 -26.25
C ASN A 197 10.20 10.27 -24.95
N THR A 198 9.42 9.43 -24.28
CA THR A 198 9.82 8.67 -23.09
C THR A 198 9.44 7.20 -23.24
N THR A 199 9.89 6.34 -22.34
CA THR A 199 9.42 4.94 -22.24
C THR A 199 8.35 4.77 -21.15
N GLY A 200 7.67 5.85 -20.74
CA GLY A 200 6.61 5.86 -19.76
C GLY A 200 7.10 6.15 -18.34
N ALA A 201 6.31 5.73 -17.35
CA ALA A 201 6.62 5.91 -15.93
C ALA A 201 7.16 4.63 -15.29
N GLY A 202 7.71 4.75 -14.08
CA GLY A 202 8.16 3.61 -13.27
C GLY A 202 8.18 3.91 -11.78
N LEU A 203 8.20 2.85 -10.98
CA LEU A 203 8.60 2.89 -9.58
C LEU A 203 9.99 2.30 -9.43
N GLY A 204 10.82 2.89 -8.59
CA GLY A 204 12.20 2.46 -8.39
C GLY A 204 12.64 2.49 -6.94
N LEU A 205 13.67 1.68 -6.66
CA LEU A 205 14.43 1.68 -5.42
C LEU A 205 15.90 1.88 -5.77
N LEU A 206 16.48 2.94 -5.24
CA LEU A 206 17.87 3.32 -5.44
C LEU A 206 18.66 2.98 -4.19
N GLU A 207 19.74 2.23 -4.33
CA GLU A 207 20.66 1.88 -3.25
C GLU A 207 21.78 2.92 -3.16
N ARG A 208 22.04 3.37 -1.95
CA ARG A 208 23.10 4.36 -1.63
C ARG A 208 24.02 3.80 -0.54
N THR A 209 25.24 4.31 -0.48
CA THR A 209 26.09 4.15 0.70
C THR A 209 25.50 4.92 1.88
N SER A 210 25.97 4.69 3.10
CA SER A 210 25.64 5.51 4.27
C SER A 210 25.98 7.00 4.10
N GLY A 211 26.93 7.33 3.24
CA GLY A 211 27.30 8.69 2.85
C GLY A 211 26.51 9.24 1.65
N GLY A 212 25.55 8.49 1.11
CA GLY A 212 24.68 8.95 0.02
C GLY A 212 25.23 8.75 -1.39
N ALA A 213 26.38 8.08 -1.58
CA ALA A 213 26.89 7.77 -2.92
C ALA A 213 26.06 6.66 -3.58
N PHE A 214 25.97 6.68 -4.92
CA PHE A 214 25.28 5.66 -5.71
C PHE A 214 25.94 4.28 -5.53
N VAL A 215 25.10 3.25 -5.36
CA VAL A 215 25.53 1.84 -5.29
C VAL A 215 24.88 1.03 -6.41
N ALA A 216 23.57 0.99 -6.44
CA ALA A 216 22.77 0.25 -7.43
C ALA A 216 21.37 0.84 -7.53
N ASP A 217 20.63 0.48 -8.56
CA ASP A 217 19.23 0.80 -8.69
C ASP A 217 18.42 -0.38 -9.27
N GLY A 218 17.13 -0.30 -9.12
CA GLY A 218 16.19 -1.18 -9.80
C GLY A 218 14.83 -0.50 -9.90
N ASN A 219 14.12 -0.77 -10.97
CA ASN A 219 12.82 -0.19 -11.22
C ASN A 219 11.93 -1.13 -12.02
N THR A 220 10.63 -0.88 -11.96
CA THR A 220 9.63 -1.54 -12.79
C THR A 220 8.82 -0.50 -13.57
N PRO A 221 8.48 -0.74 -14.85
CA PRO A 221 7.53 0.10 -15.56
C PRO A 221 6.14 0.01 -14.90
N ILE A 222 5.43 1.13 -14.89
CA ILE A 222 4.03 1.21 -14.47
C ILE A 222 3.20 1.87 -15.57
N THR A 223 1.98 1.40 -15.77
CA THR A 223 1.06 1.98 -16.75
C THR A 223 0.30 3.13 -16.11
N VAL A 224 0.83 4.34 -16.26
CA VAL A 224 0.20 5.55 -15.73
C VAL A 224 -0.76 6.13 -16.77
N THR A 225 -2.01 6.32 -16.36
CA THR A 225 -3.08 6.90 -17.18
C THR A 225 -3.59 8.20 -16.57
N SER A 226 -4.31 8.99 -17.36
CA SER A 226 -5.02 10.17 -16.88
C SER A 226 -6.21 9.81 -15.97
N GLY A 227 -6.77 10.80 -15.30
CA GLY A 227 -7.93 10.68 -14.42
C GLY A 227 -7.57 10.51 -12.95
N ALA A 228 -8.57 10.19 -12.13
CA ALA A 228 -8.47 10.17 -10.68
C ALA A 228 -7.40 9.20 -10.15
N LEU A 229 -6.86 9.48 -8.95
CA LEU A 229 -5.91 8.62 -8.24
C LEU A 229 -6.54 7.31 -7.74
N ALA A 230 -7.84 7.29 -7.50
CA ALA A 230 -8.56 6.10 -7.04
C ALA A 230 -8.22 4.88 -7.92
N GLY A 231 -7.87 3.76 -7.30
CA GLY A 231 -7.46 2.54 -8.00
C GLY A 231 -6.08 2.56 -8.68
N LYS A 232 -5.33 3.66 -8.59
CA LYS A 232 -4.01 3.80 -9.25
C LYS A 232 -2.82 3.66 -8.30
N ARG A 233 -2.90 2.78 -7.32
CA ARG A 233 -1.79 2.45 -6.46
C ARG A 233 -0.90 1.40 -7.12
N TYR A 234 0.34 1.75 -7.37
CA TYR A 234 1.37 0.88 -7.95
C TYR A 234 2.34 0.44 -6.87
N THR A 235 2.97 -0.72 -7.05
CA THR A 235 3.93 -1.29 -6.10
C THR A 235 5.15 -1.84 -6.83
N TYR A 236 6.29 -1.77 -6.17
CA TYR A 236 7.52 -2.42 -6.62
C TYR A 236 8.31 -2.93 -5.42
N ALA A 237 8.61 -4.21 -5.40
CA ALA A 237 9.44 -4.83 -4.37
C ALA A 237 10.77 -5.31 -4.96
N ARG A 238 11.85 -5.13 -4.17
CA ARG A 238 13.19 -5.55 -4.54
C ARG A 238 13.99 -5.97 -3.32
N THR A 239 14.76 -7.05 -3.45
CA THR A 239 15.83 -7.37 -2.51
C THR A 239 17.07 -6.59 -2.92
N LEU A 240 17.65 -5.83 -1.98
CA LEU A 240 18.82 -5.00 -2.23
C LEU A 240 20.05 -5.90 -2.47
N ALA A 241 20.78 -5.62 -3.53
CA ALA A 241 21.87 -6.47 -4.02
C ALA A 241 23.18 -5.71 -4.30
N GLY A 242 23.30 -4.45 -3.87
CA GLY A 242 24.46 -3.58 -4.14
C GLY A 242 25.73 -3.93 -3.38
N GLY A 243 25.81 -5.11 -2.78
CA GLY A 243 26.99 -5.57 -2.04
C GLY A 243 27.09 -4.95 -0.63
N ALA A 244 28.23 -5.14 0.03
CA ALA A 244 28.45 -4.72 1.42
C ALA A 244 28.44 -3.19 1.62
N THR A 245 28.35 -2.40 0.56
CA THR A 245 28.38 -0.93 0.62
C THR A 245 26.99 -0.29 0.71
N THR A 246 25.90 -1.05 0.52
CA THR A 246 24.54 -0.54 0.67
C THR A 246 24.31 -0.11 2.12
N GLY A 247 24.03 1.17 2.34
CA GLY A 247 23.76 1.77 3.64
C GLY A 247 22.42 2.52 3.71
N ALA A 248 21.79 2.77 2.56
CA ALA A 248 20.49 3.42 2.47
C ALA A 248 19.71 2.98 1.23
N VAL A 249 18.39 3.12 1.29
CA VAL A 249 17.47 2.92 0.15
C VAL A 249 16.62 4.17 -0.06
N VAL A 250 16.43 4.55 -1.33
CA VAL A 250 15.65 5.73 -1.73
C VAL A 250 14.53 5.31 -2.67
N PRO A 251 13.26 5.47 -2.27
CA PRO A 251 12.11 5.21 -3.13
C PRO A 251 11.96 6.32 -4.17
N GLN A 252 11.61 5.94 -5.41
CA GLN A 252 11.52 6.88 -6.53
C GLN A 252 10.29 6.64 -7.41
N VAL A 253 9.70 7.74 -7.90
CA VAL A 253 8.87 7.74 -9.10
C VAL A 253 9.73 8.23 -10.26
N LEU A 254 9.61 7.56 -11.39
CA LEU A 254 10.47 7.77 -12.56
C LEU A 254 9.64 8.18 -13.78
N ILE A 255 10.13 9.15 -14.59
CA ILE A 255 9.82 9.25 -16.00
C ILE A 255 10.99 8.56 -16.71
N ARG A 256 10.69 7.45 -17.39
CA ARG A 256 11.69 6.51 -17.89
C ARG A 256 12.08 6.82 -19.31
N GLY A 257 13.38 6.66 -19.62
CA GLY A 257 13.89 6.66 -20.97
C GLY A 257 13.59 7.96 -21.73
N VAL A 258 13.81 9.14 -21.10
CA VAL A 258 13.80 10.41 -21.84
C VAL A 258 14.92 10.36 -22.85
N THR A 259 14.64 10.72 -24.10
CA THR A 259 15.59 10.57 -25.22
C THR A 259 16.31 11.89 -25.50
N SER A 260 17.66 11.88 -25.57
CA SER A 260 18.47 13.03 -25.89
C SER A 260 17.98 13.76 -27.14
N GLY A 261 17.87 15.08 -27.07
CA GLY A 261 17.44 15.95 -28.16
C GLY A 261 15.95 16.01 -28.43
N ASN A 262 15.13 15.15 -27.76
CA ASN A 262 13.68 15.13 -27.95
C ASN A 262 12.96 15.80 -26.77
N PRO A 263 12.15 16.85 -27.01
CA PRO A 263 11.47 17.55 -25.92
C PRO A 263 10.44 16.65 -25.22
N ILE A 264 10.32 16.83 -23.91
CA ILE A 264 9.26 16.25 -23.10
C ILE A 264 8.45 17.33 -22.40
N ASP A 265 7.21 17.00 -22.06
CA ASP A 265 6.36 17.77 -21.15
C ASP A 265 5.40 16.78 -20.48
N VAL A 266 5.67 16.48 -19.22
CA VAL A 266 4.94 15.47 -18.46
C VAL A 266 4.64 16.03 -17.07
N THR A 267 3.37 16.07 -16.68
CA THR A 267 2.95 16.38 -15.32
C THR A 267 2.35 15.15 -14.69
N ILE A 268 2.99 14.65 -13.64
CA ILE A 268 2.51 13.50 -12.88
C ILE A 268 2.04 13.93 -11.49
N ARG A 269 0.93 13.33 -11.06
CA ARG A 269 0.43 13.39 -9.68
C ARG A 269 0.95 12.20 -8.91
N ILE A 270 1.58 12.46 -7.76
CA ILE A 270 2.10 11.43 -6.86
C ILE A 270 1.36 11.57 -5.53
N GLY A 271 0.70 10.51 -5.08
CA GLY A 271 -0.06 10.49 -3.82
C GLY A 271 0.33 9.36 -2.89
N ALA A 272 0.21 9.61 -1.58
CA ALA A 272 0.35 8.65 -0.50
C ALA A 272 1.52 7.65 -0.69
N PRO A 273 2.77 8.12 -0.93
CA PRO A 273 3.90 7.22 -1.08
C PRO A 273 4.21 6.48 0.20
N GLN A 274 4.64 5.22 0.07
CA GLN A 274 4.99 4.36 1.19
C GLN A 274 6.18 3.48 0.83
N LEU A 275 7.09 3.29 1.78
CA LEU A 275 8.22 2.37 1.68
C LEU A 275 8.24 1.48 2.91
N GLU A 276 8.18 0.17 2.71
CA GLU A 276 8.18 -0.82 3.78
C GLU A 276 9.30 -1.84 3.59
N GLN A 277 9.92 -2.26 4.69
CA GLN A 277 10.88 -3.37 4.67
C GLN A 277 10.12 -4.71 4.63
N LYS A 278 9.48 -4.97 3.50
CA LYS A 278 8.64 -6.14 3.20
C LYS A 278 8.70 -6.47 1.72
N ALA A 279 8.19 -7.63 1.33
CA ALA A 279 8.05 -8.02 -0.07
C ALA A 279 6.76 -7.50 -0.73
N PHE A 280 5.88 -6.85 0.02
CA PHE A 280 4.60 -6.32 -0.46
C PHE A 280 4.23 -5.05 0.29
N ALA A 281 3.33 -4.25 -0.28
CA ALA A 281 2.80 -3.06 0.37
C ALA A 281 1.55 -3.40 1.19
N THR A 282 1.50 -2.92 2.44
CA THR A 282 0.30 -2.96 3.27
C THR A 282 -0.61 -1.76 2.98
N SER A 283 -1.75 -1.62 3.69
CA SER A 283 -2.57 -0.42 3.61
C SER A 283 -1.74 0.83 3.92
N TYR A 284 -2.13 1.97 3.35
CA TYR A 284 -1.38 3.20 3.50
C TYR A 284 -1.23 3.62 4.97
N ILE A 285 -0.02 4.04 5.34
CA ILE A 285 0.33 4.54 6.66
C ILE A 285 0.80 5.99 6.48
N PRO A 286 -0.01 7.00 6.84
CA PRO A 286 0.36 8.40 6.64
C PRO A 286 1.54 8.80 7.53
N THR A 287 2.45 9.61 6.95
CA THR A 287 3.63 10.16 7.63
C THR A 287 3.75 11.64 7.29
N SER A 288 4.25 12.47 8.21
CA SER A 288 4.42 13.91 7.99
C SER A 288 5.83 14.44 8.27
N THR A 289 6.53 13.89 9.27
CA THR A 289 7.88 14.35 9.68
C THR A 289 8.83 13.19 9.98
N ALA A 290 8.28 12.02 10.29
CA ALA A 290 9.04 10.83 10.68
C ALA A 290 8.36 9.56 10.15
N ALA A 291 9.09 8.45 10.12
CA ALA A 291 8.54 7.13 9.89
C ALA A 291 7.47 6.78 10.92
N VAL A 292 6.41 6.11 10.50
CA VAL A 292 5.28 5.73 11.35
C VAL A 292 4.99 4.24 11.21
N THR A 293 4.77 3.60 12.36
CA THR A 293 4.37 2.19 12.42
C THR A 293 2.87 2.07 12.70
N ARG A 294 2.17 1.30 11.89
CA ARG A 294 0.85 0.75 12.18
C ARG A 294 1.03 -0.59 12.89
N ASN A 295 0.41 -0.74 14.05
CA ASN A 295 0.41 -2.02 14.77
C ASN A 295 -0.42 -3.08 14.04
N ALA A 296 -0.11 -4.35 14.33
CA ALA A 296 -0.86 -5.48 13.79
C ALA A 296 -2.32 -5.48 14.24
N ASP A 297 -3.19 -5.96 13.38
CA ASP A 297 -4.57 -6.30 13.74
C ASP A 297 -4.59 -7.66 14.43
N ALA A 298 -5.35 -7.79 15.50
CA ALA A 298 -5.58 -9.06 16.19
C ALA A 298 -7.07 -9.26 16.45
N LEU A 299 -7.55 -10.45 16.14
CA LEU A 299 -8.89 -10.90 16.47
C LEU A 299 -8.76 -12.10 17.41
N THR A 300 -9.24 -11.96 18.64
CA THR A 300 -9.14 -13.00 19.65
C THR A 300 -10.52 -13.45 20.11
N LEU A 301 -10.66 -14.74 20.42
CA LEU A 301 -11.83 -15.30 21.06
C LEU A 301 -11.47 -15.58 22.51
N GLY A 302 -12.09 -14.83 23.44
CA GLY A 302 -11.76 -14.91 24.88
C GLY A 302 -12.35 -16.11 25.59
N ASP A 303 -13.48 -16.64 25.09
CA ASP A 303 -14.20 -17.77 25.68
C ASP A 303 -14.39 -18.90 24.66
N LEU A 304 -13.53 -19.89 24.73
CA LEU A 304 -13.55 -21.05 23.82
C LEU A 304 -14.77 -21.95 24.03
N SER A 305 -15.46 -21.86 25.18
CA SER A 305 -16.70 -22.65 25.44
C SER A 305 -17.81 -22.25 24.46
N ARG A 306 -17.79 -21.00 23.96
CA ARG A 306 -18.77 -20.51 22.99
C ARG A 306 -18.70 -21.21 21.63
N ILE A 307 -17.55 -21.82 21.29
CA ILE A 307 -17.38 -22.65 20.11
C ILE A 307 -17.42 -24.14 20.39
N GLY A 308 -17.84 -24.52 21.63
CA GLY A 308 -17.94 -25.90 22.04
C GLY A 308 -16.59 -26.57 22.32
N PHE A 309 -15.51 -25.82 22.41
CA PHE A 309 -14.20 -26.37 22.79
C PHE A 309 -14.19 -26.68 24.30
N ASN A 310 -13.88 -27.92 24.63
CA ASN A 310 -13.69 -28.35 26.01
C ASN A 310 -12.24 -28.80 26.21
N PRO A 311 -11.38 -27.98 26.88
CA PRO A 311 -9.98 -28.33 27.08
C PRO A 311 -9.77 -29.58 27.99
N ALA A 312 -10.81 -29.99 28.75
CA ALA A 312 -10.74 -31.19 29.58
C ALA A 312 -11.11 -32.47 28.82
N ALA A 313 -11.54 -32.37 27.56
CA ALA A 313 -11.93 -33.50 26.72
C ALA A 313 -10.87 -33.84 25.64
N SER A 314 -9.67 -33.23 25.70
CA SER A 314 -8.55 -33.46 24.79
C SER A 314 -7.51 -34.41 25.36
#